data_2d49885de33a94ee34bfdfaf342694bd
#
_entry.id   2d49885de33a94ee34bfdfaf342694bd
#
_cell.length_a   1.000
_cell.length_b   1.000
_cell.length_c   1.000
_cell.angle_alpha   90.00
_cell.angle_beta   90.00
_cell.angle_gamma   90.00
#
_symmetry.space_group_name_H-M   'P 1'
#
loop_
_entity.id
_entity.type
_entity.pdbx_description
1 polymer ?
#
loop_
_entity_poly.entity_id
_entity_poly.type
_entity_poly.pdbx_seq_one_letter_code
_entity_poly.pdbx_strand_id
1 'polypeptide(L)'
;MFGRDHPLIVQADGSILLDVHHARQDEARAALAPYAELVSAPEHVHTYRLTAVSVWNALALGRTGDDVKIDVGRFALYGIPANLLGNIDGWTSRFGRIRI
;
A
#
# COMPACT_ATOMS: atom_id res chain seq x y z
N MET A 1 5.72 -14.16 12.34
CA MET A 1 6.52 -14.31 11.12
C MET A 1 7.11 -12.99 10.67
N PHE A 2 6.30 -12.00 10.32
CA PHE A 2 6.79 -10.64 10.07
C PHE A 2 7.10 -9.99 11.42
N GLY A 3 7.16 -8.66 11.52
CA GLY A 3 7.40 -8.00 12.78
C GLY A 3 6.19 -8.05 13.72
N ARG A 4 6.40 -7.82 15.01
CA ARG A 4 5.33 -7.89 16.01
C ARG A 4 4.19 -6.92 15.69
N ASP A 5 4.51 -5.71 15.23
CA ASP A 5 3.52 -4.67 14.97
C ASP A 5 3.42 -4.35 13.47
N HIS A 6 4.09 -5.14 12.62
CA HIS A 6 4.23 -4.81 11.21
C HIS A 6 3.90 -6.02 10.35
N PRO A 7 2.62 -6.24 10.04
CA PRO A 7 2.21 -7.39 9.24
C PRO A 7 2.48 -7.26 7.75
N LEU A 8 3.06 -6.15 7.29
CA LEU A 8 3.31 -5.91 5.87
C LEU A 8 4.79 -5.88 5.54
N ILE A 9 5.13 -6.38 4.35
CA ILE A 9 6.43 -6.16 3.72
C ILE A 9 6.16 -5.52 2.36
N VAL A 10 6.65 -4.30 2.16
CA VAL A 10 6.47 -3.55 0.92
C VAL A 10 7.71 -3.72 0.07
N GLN A 11 7.53 -4.17 -1.17
CA GLN A 11 8.63 -4.44 -2.09
C GLN A 11 8.76 -3.32 -3.12
N ALA A 12 9.96 -3.20 -3.69
CA ALA A 12 10.27 -2.10 -4.61
C ALA A 12 9.40 -2.08 -5.87
N ASP A 13 8.86 -3.23 -6.26
CA ASP A 13 8.00 -3.34 -7.45
C ASP A 13 6.54 -2.97 -7.18
N GLY A 14 6.22 -2.57 -5.95
CA GLY A 14 4.85 -2.22 -5.57
C GLY A 14 4.06 -3.37 -4.96
N SER A 15 4.64 -4.56 -4.89
CA SER A 15 4.00 -5.70 -4.23
C SER A 15 4.05 -5.53 -2.73
N ILE A 16 2.94 -5.83 -2.06
CA ILE A 16 2.84 -5.75 -0.60
C ILE A 16 2.39 -7.10 -0.08
N LEU A 17 3.21 -7.71 0.76
CA LEU A 17 2.91 -9.00 1.38
C LEU A 17 2.25 -8.77 2.73
N LEU A 18 1.12 -9.42 2.96
CA LEU A 18 0.38 -9.34 4.22
C LEU A 18 0.44 -10.70 4.92
N ASP A 19 0.93 -10.71 6.16
CA ASP A 19 0.91 -11.90 7.01
C ASP A 19 -0.49 -12.08 7.58
N VAL A 20 -1.24 -13.05 7.06
CA VAL A 20 -2.64 -13.25 7.46
C VAL A 20 -2.77 -13.87 8.85
N HIS A 21 -1.68 -14.32 9.45
CA HIS A 21 -1.69 -14.86 10.81
C HIS A 21 -1.28 -13.81 11.86
N HIS A 22 -0.97 -12.60 11.42
CA HIS A 22 -0.57 -11.54 12.32
C HIS A 22 -1.77 -11.00 13.09
N ALA A 23 -1.54 -10.64 14.37
CA ALA A 23 -2.61 -10.11 15.21
C ALA A 23 -3.23 -8.82 14.65
N ARG A 24 -2.45 -8.02 13.90
CA ARG A 24 -2.90 -6.77 13.34
C ARG A 24 -3.26 -6.86 11.85
N GLN A 25 -3.49 -8.07 11.34
CA GLN A 25 -3.74 -8.24 9.90
C GLN A 25 -5.04 -7.55 9.46
N ASP A 26 -6.06 -7.52 10.31
CA ASP A 26 -7.32 -6.85 9.96
C ASP A 26 -7.14 -5.34 9.82
N GLU A 27 -6.36 -4.73 10.72
CA GLU A 27 -6.08 -3.30 10.66
C GLU A 27 -5.27 -2.96 9.40
N ALA A 28 -4.26 -3.78 9.10
CA ALA A 28 -3.42 -3.56 7.93
C ALA A 28 -4.21 -3.74 6.64
N ARG A 29 -5.07 -4.74 6.59
CA ARG A 29 -5.93 -5.00 5.43
C ARG A 29 -6.86 -3.81 5.19
N ALA A 30 -7.45 -3.28 6.25
CA ALA A 30 -8.32 -2.12 6.14
C ALA A 30 -7.55 -0.88 5.67
N ALA A 31 -6.30 -0.73 6.12
CA ALA A 31 -5.46 0.38 5.68
C ALA A 31 -5.06 0.27 4.21
N LEU A 32 -4.88 -0.96 3.70
CA LEU A 32 -4.51 -1.18 2.30
C LEU A 32 -5.69 -1.02 1.34
N ALA A 33 -6.89 -1.33 1.80
CA ALA A 33 -8.05 -1.45 0.91
C ALA A 33 -8.25 -0.26 -0.04
N PRO A 34 -8.12 1.01 0.40
CA PRO A 34 -8.30 2.13 -0.50
C PRO A 34 -7.17 2.32 -1.52
N TYR A 35 -5.99 1.73 -1.28
CA TYR A 35 -4.79 2.05 -2.05
C TYR A 35 -4.25 0.94 -2.92
N ALA A 36 -4.54 -0.31 -2.60
CA ALA A 36 -3.90 -1.44 -3.25
C ALA A 36 -4.92 -2.49 -3.63
N GLU A 37 -4.59 -3.28 -4.67
CA GLU A 37 -5.44 -4.35 -5.15
C GLU A 37 -4.94 -5.68 -4.62
N LEU A 38 -5.87 -6.55 -4.23
CA LEU A 38 -5.53 -7.92 -3.87
C LEU A 38 -5.23 -8.71 -5.15
N VAL A 39 -4.00 -9.19 -5.26
CA VAL A 39 -3.54 -9.92 -6.45
C VAL A 39 -3.59 -11.42 -6.25
N SER A 40 -3.26 -11.88 -5.04
CA SER A 40 -3.15 -13.29 -4.74
C SER A 40 -3.42 -13.51 -3.26
N ALA A 41 -4.14 -14.56 -2.93
CA ALA A 41 -4.57 -14.83 -1.56
C ALA A 41 -4.32 -16.28 -1.15
N PRO A 42 -3.05 -16.76 -1.20
CA PRO A 42 -2.73 -18.09 -0.71
C PRO A 42 -2.94 -18.15 0.80
N GLU A 43 -2.88 -19.35 1.34
CA GLU A 43 -3.31 -19.66 2.69
C GLU A 43 -2.65 -18.83 3.79
N HIS A 44 -1.35 -18.50 3.64
CA HIS A 44 -0.59 -17.89 4.72
C HIS A 44 -0.17 -16.44 4.46
N VAL A 45 -0.07 -16.03 3.21
CA VAL A 45 0.38 -14.69 2.85
C VAL A 45 -0.45 -14.19 1.69
N HIS A 46 -1.10 -13.04 1.87
CA HIS A 46 -1.81 -12.39 0.78
C HIS A 46 -0.90 -11.38 0.11
N THR A 47 -0.99 -11.25 -1.21
CA THR A 47 -0.21 -10.28 -1.97
C THR A 47 -1.14 -9.22 -2.51
N TYR A 48 -0.83 -7.97 -2.19
CA TYR A 48 -1.48 -6.79 -2.73
C TYR A 48 -0.53 -6.09 -3.69
N ARG A 49 -1.04 -5.24 -4.54
CA ARG A 49 -0.21 -4.45 -5.44
C ARG A 49 -0.62 -2.99 -5.42
N LEU A 50 0.38 -2.14 -5.27
CA LEU A 50 0.23 -0.70 -5.32
C LEU A 50 0.64 -0.25 -6.74
N THR A 51 -0.29 0.35 -7.47
CA THR A 51 -0.05 0.81 -8.84
C THR A 51 -0.51 2.25 -9.00
N ALA A 52 -0.16 2.87 -10.13
CA ALA A 52 -0.65 4.20 -10.43
C ALA A 52 -2.17 4.26 -10.39
N VAL A 53 -2.84 3.25 -10.98
CA VAL A 53 -4.30 3.21 -11.03
C VAL A 53 -4.90 3.05 -9.64
N SER A 54 -4.34 2.16 -8.81
CA SER A 54 -4.87 1.94 -7.46
C SER A 54 -4.73 3.20 -6.59
N VAL A 55 -3.61 3.91 -6.73
CA VAL A 55 -3.40 5.17 -6.01
C VAL A 55 -4.35 6.24 -6.55
N TRP A 56 -4.51 6.34 -7.87
CA TRP A 56 -5.44 7.31 -8.47
C TRP A 56 -6.87 7.10 -7.99
N ASN A 57 -7.30 5.85 -7.85
CA ASN A 57 -8.63 5.55 -7.31
C ASN A 57 -8.78 6.11 -5.90
N ALA A 58 -7.75 5.97 -5.07
CA ALA A 58 -7.77 6.53 -3.72
C ALA A 58 -7.83 8.05 -3.73
N LEU A 59 -7.06 8.68 -4.62
CA LEU A 59 -7.07 10.14 -4.76
C LEU A 59 -8.45 10.63 -5.19
N ALA A 60 -9.10 9.91 -6.07
CA ALA A 60 -10.45 10.25 -6.53
C ALA A 60 -11.47 10.19 -5.39
N LEU A 61 -11.20 9.36 -4.36
CA LEU A 61 -12.05 9.26 -3.18
C LEU A 61 -11.69 10.28 -2.10
N GLY A 62 -10.78 11.20 -2.38
CA GLY A 62 -10.41 12.26 -1.45
C GLY A 62 -9.17 11.98 -0.61
N ARG A 63 -8.49 10.86 -0.85
CA ARG A 63 -7.24 10.55 -0.17
C ARG A 63 -6.10 11.32 -0.80
N THR A 64 -4.98 11.45 -0.10
CA THR A 64 -3.78 12.12 -0.60
C THR A 64 -2.63 11.16 -0.74
N GLY A 65 -1.57 11.58 -1.46
CA GLY A 65 -0.34 10.79 -1.54
C GLY A 65 0.30 10.58 -0.17
N ASP A 66 0.20 11.58 0.70
CA ASP A 66 0.71 11.44 2.07
C ASP A 66 -0.09 10.40 2.85
N ASP A 67 -1.40 10.33 2.66
CA ASP A 67 -2.23 9.31 3.29
C ASP A 67 -1.75 7.91 2.92
N VAL A 68 -1.43 7.68 1.64
CA VAL A 68 -0.90 6.39 1.19
C VAL A 68 0.38 6.05 1.96
N LYS A 69 1.31 6.99 2.02
CA LYS A 69 2.60 6.77 2.67
C LYS A 69 2.44 6.50 4.15
N ILE A 70 1.59 7.26 4.82
CA ILE A 70 1.37 7.12 6.26
C ILE A 70 0.68 5.79 6.57
N ASP A 71 -0.40 5.49 5.88
CA ASP A 71 -1.21 4.32 6.18
C ASP A 71 -0.47 3.02 5.87
N VAL A 72 0.17 2.94 4.71
CA VAL A 72 0.94 1.76 4.34
C VAL A 72 2.22 1.66 5.17
N GLY A 73 2.92 2.76 5.34
CA GLY A 73 4.18 2.78 6.08
C GLY A 73 4.02 2.39 7.55
N ARG A 74 2.88 2.71 8.13
CA ARG A 74 2.61 2.39 9.54
C ARG A 74 2.70 0.88 9.81
N PHE A 75 2.29 0.07 8.86
CA PHE A 75 2.26 -1.39 9.03
C PHE A 75 3.41 -2.09 8.34
N ALA A 76 4.27 -1.38 7.62
CA ALA A 76 5.36 -1.98 6.84
C ALA A 76 6.58 -2.24 7.73
N LEU A 77 7.04 -3.49 7.76
CA LEU A 77 8.16 -3.91 8.61
C LEU A 77 9.44 -3.14 8.30
N TYR A 78 9.73 -2.94 7.02
CA TYR A 78 10.95 -2.23 6.59
C TYR A 78 10.64 -0.83 6.03
N GLY A 79 9.41 -0.34 6.24
CA GLY A 79 8.99 0.91 5.63
C GLY A 79 8.72 0.75 4.14
N ILE A 80 8.56 1.86 3.45
CA ILE A 80 8.31 1.86 2.01
C ILE A 80 9.62 2.13 1.28
N PRO A 81 10.01 1.29 0.28
CA PRO A 81 11.25 1.54 -0.47
C PRO A 81 11.27 2.93 -1.10
N ALA A 82 12.45 3.55 -1.13
CA ALA A 82 12.60 4.94 -1.59
C ALA A 82 12.10 5.13 -3.02
N ASN A 83 12.36 4.16 -3.92
CA ASN A 83 11.88 4.27 -5.30
C ASN A 83 10.36 4.26 -5.37
N LEU A 84 9.71 3.50 -4.51
CA LEU A 84 8.25 3.45 -4.48
C LEU A 84 7.66 4.74 -3.93
N LEU A 85 8.31 5.35 -2.94
CA LEU A 85 7.91 6.67 -2.45
C LEU A 85 7.95 7.69 -3.59
N GLY A 86 9.00 7.67 -4.39
CA GLY A 86 9.12 8.53 -5.56
C GLY A 86 8.03 8.26 -6.59
N ASN A 87 7.70 6.99 -6.81
CA ASN A 87 6.62 6.62 -7.71
C ASN A 87 5.27 7.16 -7.23
N ILE A 88 4.99 7.05 -5.93
CA ILE A 88 3.75 7.57 -5.36
C ILE A 88 3.67 9.09 -5.60
N ASP A 89 4.74 9.81 -5.35
CA ASP A 89 4.79 11.25 -5.60
C ASP A 89 4.53 11.58 -7.08
N GLY A 90 5.15 10.83 -7.98
CA GLY A 90 4.96 11.01 -9.42
C GLY A 90 3.52 10.72 -9.84
N TRP A 91 2.93 9.65 -9.34
CA TRP A 91 1.55 9.31 -9.65
C TRP A 91 0.58 10.37 -9.14
N THR A 92 0.79 10.85 -7.91
CA THR A 92 -0.03 11.91 -7.33
C THR A 92 0.05 13.18 -8.14
N SER A 93 1.25 13.56 -8.56
CA SER A 93 1.47 14.74 -9.38
C SER A 93 0.73 14.64 -10.73
N ARG A 94 0.82 13.48 -11.38
CA ARG A 94 0.15 13.27 -12.68
C ARG A 94 -1.36 13.27 -12.53
N PHE A 95 -1.89 12.76 -11.44
CA PHE A 95 -3.34 12.79 -11.20
C PHE A 95 -3.83 14.23 -11.19
N GLY A 96 -3.12 15.13 -10.52
CA GLY A 96 -3.49 16.54 -10.47
C GLY A 96 -3.48 17.21 -11.83
N ARG A 97 -2.60 16.76 -12.74
CA ARG A 97 -2.50 17.35 -14.09
C ARG A 97 -3.59 16.90 -15.03
N ILE A 98 -4.06 15.66 -14.87
CA ILE A 98 -5.06 15.12 -15.80
C ILE A 98 -6.49 15.39 -15.35
N ARG A 99 -6.65 16.00 -14.20
CA ARG A 99 -7.98 16.43 -13.77
C ARG A 99 -8.46 17.55 -14.65
N ILE A 100 -9.70 17.48 -15.01
CA ILE A 100 -10.32 18.48 -15.85
C ILE A 100 -11.19 19.39 -15.02
#